data_bce5c7458ec172652026bb0d85040b49
#
_entry.id   bce5c7458ec172652026bb0d85040b49
#
_cell.length_a   1.000
_cell.length_b   1.000
_cell.length_c   1.000
_cell.angle_alpha   90.00
_cell.angle_beta   90.00
_cell.angle_gamma   90.00
#
_symmetry.space_group_name_H-M   'P 1'
#
loop_
_entity.id
_entity.type
_entity.pdbx_description
1 polymer ?
#
loop_
_entity_poly.entity_id
_entity_poly.type
_entity_poly.pdbx_seq_one_letter_code
_entity_poly.pdbx_strand_id
1 'polypeptide(L)'
;MKLKIKITGPKVHDVGYRYFLMSMAMSNRIRMFEAHNSESDEGQEVLVFADGEDKAIEAFCALVKTKRPARSEVSNISFEAFDGEIMRIGEYAQ
;
A
#
# COMPACT_ATOMS: atom_id res chain seq x y z
N MET A 1 13.89 5.32 -2.34
CA MET A 1 12.68 6.05 -2.77
C MET A 1 11.56 5.86 -1.77
N LYS A 2 10.99 6.96 -1.32
CA LYS A 2 9.81 6.95 -0.43
C LYS A 2 8.60 7.38 -1.20
N LEU A 3 7.48 6.71 -0.99
CA LEU A 3 6.24 7.15 -1.61
C LEU A 3 5.02 6.81 -0.77
N LYS A 4 3.93 7.48 -1.12
CA LYS A 4 2.61 7.27 -0.56
C LYS A 4 1.71 6.78 -1.69
N ILE A 5 0.95 5.74 -1.40
CA ILE A 5 0.00 5.18 -2.35
C ILE A 5 -1.38 5.31 -1.74
N LYS A 6 -2.34 5.76 -2.53
CA LYS A 6 -3.72 5.89 -2.10
C LYS A 6 -4.58 4.98 -2.96
N ILE A 7 -5.27 4.05 -2.34
CA ILE A 7 -6.15 3.10 -3.02
C ILE A 7 -7.57 3.40 -2.54
N THR A 8 -8.44 3.78 -3.45
CA THR A 8 -9.83 4.13 -3.11
C THR A 8 -10.81 3.29 -3.91
N GLY A 9 -11.97 3.05 -3.33
CA GLY A 9 -13.03 2.34 -4.01
C GLY A 9 -14.20 1.99 -3.09
N PRO A 10 -15.25 1.42 -3.65
CA PRO A 10 -16.41 0.99 -2.87
C PRO A 10 -16.09 -0.09 -1.84
N LYS A 11 -15.07 -0.93 -2.10
CA LYS A 11 -14.72 -2.01 -1.18
C LYS A 11 -13.23 -2.26 -1.19
N VAL A 12 -12.51 -1.62 -0.27
CA VAL A 12 -11.08 -1.86 -0.04
C VAL A 12 -10.78 -2.18 1.43
N HIS A 13 -11.79 -2.05 2.32
CA HIS A 13 -11.69 -2.47 3.72
C HIS A 13 -12.28 -3.87 3.88
N ASP A 14 -11.83 -4.58 4.90
CA ASP A 14 -12.33 -5.92 5.27
C ASP A 14 -12.19 -6.96 4.15
N VAL A 15 -11.21 -6.77 3.28
CA VAL A 15 -10.88 -7.73 2.21
C VAL A 15 -9.44 -8.21 2.32
N GLY A 16 -8.77 -7.90 3.44
CA GLY A 16 -7.38 -8.29 3.65
C GLY A 16 -6.38 -7.49 2.85
N TYR A 17 -6.75 -6.28 2.43
CA TYR A 17 -5.91 -5.47 1.55
C TYR A 17 -4.58 -5.08 2.20
N ARG A 18 -4.62 -4.64 3.46
CA ARG A 18 -3.39 -4.22 4.15
C ARG A 18 -2.41 -5.39 4.29
N TYR A 19 -2.91 -6.57 4.63
CA TYR A 19 -2.09 -7.78 4.74
C TYR A 19 -1.53 -8.17 3.37
N PHE A 20 -2.36 -8.10 2.34
CA PHE A 20 -1.98 -8.38 0.95
C PHE A 20 -0.81 -7.49 0.51
N LEU A 21 -0.91 -6.19 0.78
CA LEU A 21 0.13 -5.21 0.44
C LEU A 21 1.40 -5.45 1.26
N MET A 22 1.25 -5.75 2.54
CA MET A 22 2.40 -6.04 3.40
C MET A 22 3.16 -7.26 2.90
N SER A 23 2.45 -8.31 2.50
CA SER A 23 3.07 -9.52 1.96
C SER A 23 3.84 -9.24 0.68
N MET A 24 3.27 -8.40 -0.20
CA MET A 24 3.95 -8.00 -1.42
C MET A 24 5.20 -7.17 -1.13
N ALA A 25 5.11 -6.27 -0.16
CA ALA A 25 6.25 -5.46 0.25
C ALA A 25 7.38 -6.34 0.78
N MET A 26 7.06 -7.32 1.63
CA MET A 26 8.04 -8.24 2.17
C MET A 26 8.70 -9.08 1.07
N SER A 27 7.91 -9.57 0.13
CA SER A 27 8.41 -10.36 -1.01
C SER A 27 9.36 -9.56 -1.89
N ASN A 28 9.23 -8.25 -1.90
CA ASN A 28 10.08 -7.35 -2.69
C ASN A 28 11.16 -6.69 -1.85
N ARG A 29 11.40 -7.20 -0.66
CA ARG A 29 12.47 -6.73 0.24
C ARG A 29 12.33 -5.28 0.68
N ILE A 30 11.10 -4.79 0.74
CA ILE A 30 10.80 -3.47 1.29
C ILE A 30 10.76 -3.61 2.80
N ARG A 31 11.53 -2.80 3.51
CA ARG A 31 11.67 -2.90 4.97
C ARG A 31 10.88 -1.85 5.73
N MET A 32 10.55 -0.75 5.09
CA MET A 32 9.78 0.34 5.69
C MET A 32 8.42 0.35 5.03
N PHE A 33 7.39 0.15 5.83
CA PHE A 33 6.05 -0.04 5.28
C PHE A 33 4.99 0.21 6.34
N GLU A 34 3.96 0.95 5.95
CA GLU A 34 2.74 1.13 6.74
C GLU A 34 1.55 1.11 5.79
N ALA A 35 0.44 0.59 6.26
CA ALA A 35 -0.82 0.65 5.53
C ALA A 35 -1.94 0.88 6.53
N HIS A 36 -2.82 1.82 6.24
CA HIS A 36 -3.89 2.24 7.14
C HIS A 36 -5.20 2.40 6.40
N ASN A 37 -6.27 1.92 7.00
CA ASN A 37 -7.61 2.17 6.48
C ASN A 37 -8.00 3.62 6.80
N SER A 38 -8.64 4.25 5.84
CA SER A 38 -9.12 5.62 5.95
C SER A 38 -10.41 5.74 5.18
N GLU A 39 -11.02 6.88 5.21
CA GLU A 39 -12.23 7.16 4.43
C GLU A 39 -12.07 8.48 3.72
N SER A 40 -12.68 8.58 2.55
CA SER A 40 -12.69 9.80 1.77
C SER A 40 -14.08 10.02 1.20
N ASP A 41 -14.30 11.18 0.58
CA ASP A 41 -15.56 11.47 -0.08
C ASP A 41 -15.84 10.50 -1.23
N GLU A 42 -14.80 9.82 -1.72
CA GLU A 42 -14.90 8.88 -2.84
C GLU A 42 -15.09 7.43 -2.38
N GLY A 43 -15.25 7.20 -1.08
CA GLY A 43 -15.48 5.86 -0.54
C GLY A 43 -14.41 5.43 0.45
N GLN A 44 -14.22 4.11 0.54
CA GLN A 44 -13.19 3.54 1.40
C GLN A 44 -11.81 3.78 0.81
N GLU A 45 -10.81 3.86 1.67
CA GLU A 45 -9.46 4.19 1.25
C GLU A 45 -8.44 3.38 2.06
N VAL A 46 -7.37 2.95 1.39
CA VAL A 46 -6.18 2.41 2.06
C VAL A 46 -5.02 3.32 1.72
N LEU A 47 -4.36 3.83 2.75
CA LEU A 47 -3.17 4.65 2.61
C LEU A 47 -1.95 3.78 2.86
N VAL A 48 -1.00 3.79 1.94
CA VAL A 48 0.21 2.97 2.00
C VAL A 48 1.42 3.87 1.95
N PHE A 49 2.37 3.62 2.84
CA PHE A 49 3.65 4.33 2.85
C PHE A 49 4.75 3.29 2.75
N ALA A 50 5.68 3.49 1.85
CA ALA A 50 6.75 2.53 1.62
C ALA A 50 8.05 3.23 1.27
N ASP A 51 9.17 2.67 1.75
CA ASP A 51 10.50 3.14 1.43
C ASP A 51 11.39 1.94 1.16
N GLY A 52 12.21 2.04 0.14
CA GLY A 52 13.14 1.00 -0.23
C GLY A 52 14.00 1.44 -1.40
N GLU A 53 14.81 0.53 -1.89
CA GLU A 53 15.62 0.79 -3.07
C GLU A 53 14.70 1.01 -4.27
N ASP A 54 15.16 1.83 -5.21
CA ASP A 54 14.35 2.24 -6.35
C ASP A 54 13.75 1.04 -7.10
N LYS A 55 14.56 0.02 -7.37
CA LYS A 55 14.07 -1.16 -8.09
C LYS A 55 13.02 -1.94 -7.30
N ALA A 56 13.18 -2.03 -5.99
CA ALA A 56 12.21 -2.71 -5.14
C ALA A 56 10.88 -1.95 -5.12
N ILE A 57 10.93 -0.64 -5.01
CA ILE A 57 9.74 0.21 -5.02
C ILE A 57 9.05 0.14 -6.39
N GLU A 58 9.81 0.17 -7.48
CA GLU A 58 9.24 0.06 -8.83
C GLU A 58 8.50 -1.26 -9.01
N ALA A 59 9.11 -2.36 -8.56
CA ALA A 59 8.47 -3.69 -8.65
C ALA A 59 7.21 -3.75 -7.79
N PHE A 60 7.27 -3.18 -6.58
CA PHE A 60 6.11 -3.13 -5.69
C PHE A 60 4.97 -2.33 -6.31
N CYS A 61 5.27 -1.16 -6.87
CA CYS A 61 4.25 -0.33 -7.52
C CYS A 61 3.60 -1.03 -8.70
N ALA A 62 4.38 -1.76 -9.49
CA ALA A 62 3.83 -2.52 -10.61
C ALA A 62 2.83 -3.59 -10.11
N LEU A 63 3.16 -4.26 -9.01
CA LEU A 63 2.26 -5.25 -8.42
C LEU A 63 1.01 -4.60 -7.83
N VAL A 64 1.15 -3.46 -7.17
CA VAL A 64 0.00 -2.72 -6.61
C VAL A 64 -0.99 -2.34 -7.70
N LYS A 65 -0.49 -1.96 -8.87
CA LYS A 65 -1.36 -1.60 -9.99
C LYS A 65 -2.10 -2.78 -10.59
N THR A 66 -1.52 -3.97 -10.56
CA THR A 66 -2.04 -5.12 -11.31
C THR A 66 -2.64 -6.22 -10.45
N LYS A 67 -2.34 -6.27 -9.16
CA LYS A 67 -2.82 -7.33 -8.26
C LYS A 67 -3.73 -6.74 -7.20
N ARG A 68 -4.79 -7.46 -6.86
CA ARG A 68 -5.77 -7.03 -5.86
C ARG A 68 -6.30 -8.21 -5.09
N PRO A 69 -6.67 -8.03 -3.82
CA PRO A 69 -7.34 -9.10 -3.08
C PRO A 69 -8.67 -9.45 -3.74
N ALA A 70 -9.06 -10.71 -3.63
CA ALA A 70 -10.39 -11.13 -4.05
C ALA A 70 -11.42 -10.31 -3.28
N ARG A 71 -12.54 -10.01 -3.91
CA ARG A 71 -13.66 -9.23 -3.36
C ARG A 71 -13.38 -7.73 -3.22
N SER A 72 -12.19 -7.25 -3.55
CA SER A 72 -11.96 -5.81 -3.53
C SER A 72 -12.60 -5.16 -4.76
N GLU A 73 -13.02 -3.92 -4.59
CA GLU A 73 -13.53 -3.09 -5.69
C GLU A 73 -12.79 -1.77 -5.61
N VAL A 74 -11.91 -1.54 -6.57
CA VAL A 74 -11.01 -0.39 -6.60
C VAL A 74 -11.43 0.56 -7.70
N SER A 75 -11.58 1.84 -7.35
CA SER A 75 -11.91 2.88 -8.31
C SER A 75 -10.66 3.62 -8.80
N ASN A 76 -9.69 3.82 -7.91
CA ASN A 76 -8.51 4.60 -8.24
C ASN A 76 -7.33 4.23 -7.38
N ILE A 77 -6.13 4.29 -7.98
CA ILE A 77 -4.86 4.12 -7.27
C ILE A 77 -3.97 5.27 -7.69
N SER A 78 -3.46 6.03 -6.73
CA SER A 78 -2.56 7.13 -7.01
C SER A 78 -1.26 6.99 -6.23
N PHE A 79 -0.20 7.55 -6.79
CA PHE A 79 1.15 7.47 -6.25
C PHE A 79 1.70 8.88 -6.14
N GLU A 80 2.30 9.20 -4.99
CA GLU A 80 2.94 10.49 -4.82
C GLU A 80 4.20 10.36 -3.97
N ALA A 81 5.11 11.31 -4.14
CA ALA A 81 6.33 11.36 -3.33
C ALA A 81 5.97 11.64 -1.87
N PHE A 82 6.76 11.10 -0.96
CA PHE A 82 6.55 11.26 0.47
C PHE A 82 7.90 11.52 1.13
N ASP A 83 7.95 12.38 2.13
CA ASP A 83 9.20 12.70 2.81
C ASP A 83 9.15 12.50 4.32
N GLY A 84 8.05 11.94 4.83
CA GLY A 84 7.92 11.65 6.25
C GLY A 84 8.59 10.36 6.66
N GLU A 85 8.54 10.07 7.95
CA GLU A 85 9.05 8.83 8.49
C GLU A 85 8.07 7.69 8.26
N ILE A 86 8.60 6.51 8.01
CA ILE A 86 7.81 5.31 7.78
C ILE A 86 8.30 4.24 8.75
N MET A 87 7.37 3.51 9.34
CA MET A 87 7.65 2.46 10.30
C MET A 87 8.35 1.28 9.63
N ARG A 88 9.18 0.56 10.37
CA ARG A 88 9.70 -0.71 9.89
C ARG A 88 8.56 -1.72 9.77
N ILE A 89 8.61 -2.53 8.74
CA ILE A 89 7.54 -3.48 8.47
C ILE A 89 7.32 -4.46 9.64
N GLY A 90 8.40 -4.85 10.33
CA GLY A 90 8.28 -5.71 11.50
C GLY A 90 7.54 -5.06 12.67
N GLU A 91 7.71 -3.76 12.85
CA GLU A 91 6.98 -3.00 13.87
C GLU A 91 5.51 -2.82 13.48
N TYR A 92 5.27 -2.54 12.21
CA TYR A 92 3.91 -2.40 11.68
C TYR A 92 3.12 -3.69 11.83
N ALA A 93 3.75 -4.84 11.63
CA ALA A 93 3.10 -6.14 11.64
C ALA A 93 2.72 -6.64 13.04
N GLN A 94 3.18 -6.00 14.09
CA GLN A 94 2.88 -6.41 15.47
C GLN A 94 1.48 -6.02 15.90
#